data_516b3dbde04856a5faca285fc12e4aad
#
_entry.id   516b3dbde04856a5faca285fc12e4aad
#
_cell.length_a   1.000
_cell.length_b   1.000
_cell.length_c   1.000
_cell.angle_alpha   90.00
_cell.angle_beta   90.00
_cell.angle_gamma   90.00
#
_symmetry.space_group_name_H-M   'P 1'
#
loop_
_entity.id
_entity.type
_entity.pdbx_description
1 polymer ?
#
loop_
_entity_poly.entity_id
_entity_poly.type
_entity_poly.pdbx_seq_one_letter_code
_entity_poly.pdbx_strand_id
1 'polypeptide(L)'
;MKRFQQGFTLIELMIVVAIIGILAAIAIPAYQDYIIRSKVTELINAAGVCKTSVAEYYQTKGVMPAGTAESGCSSDKTANSLAPVVTTGDIKVTADKGLATQLTSAASGLDFFYKAGCPTVGACTGAAIAQWFCDATNAGTNVMNKYLPATCR
;
A
#
# COMPACT_ATOMS: atom_id res chain seq x y z
N MET A 1 -40.92 -19.48 -44.95
CA MET A 1 -41.34 -19.69 -43.54
C MET A 1 -40.93 -18.48 -42.74
N LYS A 2 -41.88 -17.68 -42.22
CA LYS A 2 -41.58 -16.52 -41.37
C LYS A 2 -41.32 -17.07 -39.95
N ARG A 3 -40.08 -16.92 -39.43
CA ARG A 3 -39.77 -17.20 -38.05
C ARG A 3 -40.33 -16.10 -37.16
N PHE A 4 -41.25 -16.43 -36.26
CA PHE A 4 -41.72 -15.51 -35.23
C PHE A 4 -40.58 -15.24 -34.26
N GLN A 5 -40.13 -13.99 -34.17
CA GLN A 5 -39.22 -13.56 -33.12
C GLN A 5 -40.04 -13.39 -31.83
N GLN A 6 -39.75 -14.22 -30.84
CA GLN A 6 -40.30 -14.04 -29.51
C GLN A 6 -39.53 -12.90 -28.84
N GLY A 7 -40.18 -11.84 -28.47
CA GLY A 7 -39.62 -10.71 -27.72
C GLY A 7 -39.65 -10.97 -26.21
N PHE A 8 -38.71 -10.36 -25.49
CA PHE A 8 -38.70 -10.36 -24.01
C PHE A 8 -39.92 -9.58 -23.48
N THR A 9 -40.52 -10.11 -22.44
CA THR A 9 -41.59 -9.37 -21.75
C THR A 9 -40.98 -8.27 -20.85
N LEU A 10 -41.71 -7.17 -20.66
CA LEU A 10 -41.25 -6.05 -19.85
C LEU A 10 -41.03 -6.49 -18.40
N ILE A 11 -41.86 -7.39 -17.89
CA ILE A 11 -41.76 -7.89 -16.50
C ILE A 11 -40.49 -8.76 -16.29
N GLU A 12 -40.11 -9.58 -17.28
CA GLU A 12 -38.88 -10.37 -17.22
C GLU A 12 -37.65 -9.45 -17.13
N LEU A 13 -37.63 -8.36 -17.91
CA LEU A 13 -36.55 -7.39 -17.84
C LEU A 13 -36.52 -6.67 -16.49
N MET A 14 -37.70 -6.26 -15.95
CA MET A 14 -37.76 -5.56 -14.66
C MET A 14 -37.25 -6.44 -13.49
N ILE A 15 -37.61 -7.70 -13.47
CA ILE A 15 -37.15 -8.63 -12.42
C ILE A 15 -35.62 -8.79 -12.49
N VAL A 16 -35.05 -8.95 -13.67
CA VAL A 16 -33.62 -9.14 -13.85
C VAL A 16 -32.82 -7.91 -13.38
N VAL A 17 -33.22 -6.70 -13.81
CA VAL A 17 -32.51 -5.48 -13.37
C VAL A 17 -32.66 -5.23 -11.86
N ALA A 18 -33.80 -5.60 -11.26
CA ALA A 18 -33.98 -5.51 -9.82
C ALA A 18 -33.01 -6.44 -9.05
N ILE A 19 -32.86 -7.68 -9.50
CA ILE A 19 -31.93 -8.65 -8.89
C ILE A 19 -30.48 -8.17 -9.08
N ILE A 20 -30.09 -7.73 -10.27
CA ILE A 20 -28.76 -7.18 -10.53
C ILE A 20 -28.48 -5.97 -9.63
N GLY A 21 -29.47 -5.08 -9.45
CA GLY A 21 -29.33 -3.91 -8.57
C GLY A 21 -29.04 -4.28 -7.12
N ILE A 22 -29.74 -5.29 -6.58
CA ILE A 22 -29.51 -5.78 -5.22
C ILE A 22 -28.09 -6.39 -5.09
N LEU A 23 -27.70 -7.23 -6.03
CA LEU A 23 -26.38 -7.85 -6.00
C LEU A 23 -25.24 -6.80 -6.17
N ALA A 24 -25.42 -5.85 -7.07
CA ALA A 24 -24.46 -4.78 -7.31
C ALA A 24 -24.27 -3.87 -6.08
N ALA A 25 -25.34 -3.61 -5.32
CA ALA A 25 -25.26 -2.79 -4.11
C ALA A 25 -24.28 -3.36 -3.05
N ILE A 26 -24.12 -4.68 -3.00
CA ILE A 26 -23.20 -5.37 -2.08
C ILE A 26 -21.83 -5.57 -2.74
N ALA A 27 -21.80 -5.93 -4.03
CA ALA A 27 -20.58 -6.31 -4.72
C ALA A 27 -19.64 -5.12 -5.01
N ILE A 28 -20.20 -3.95 -5.38
CA ILE A 28 -19.40 -2.79 -5.79
C ILE A 28 -18.51 -2.28 -4.65
N PRO A 29 -18.99 -2.00 -3.43
CA PRO A 29 -18.12 -1.52 -2.35
C PRO A 29 -17.06 -2.55 -1.94
N ALA A 30 -17.38 -3.84 -1.95
CA ALA A 30 -16.41 -4.88 -1.65
C ALA A 30 -15.30 -4.96 -2.71
N TYR A 31 -15.65 -4.80 -3.98
CA TYR A 31 -14.68 -4.76 -5.08
C TYR A 31 -13.76 -3.53 -4.99
N GLN A 32 -14.29 -2.37 -4.64
CA GLN A 32 -13.49 -1.15 -4.44
C GLN A 32 -12.46 -1.34 -3.32
N ASP A 33 -12.85 -1.90 -2.18
CA ASP A 33 -11.91 -2.19 -1.08
C ASP A 33 -10.82 -3.19 -1.49
N TYR A 34 -11.15 -4.19 -2.31
CA TYR A 34 -10.16 -5.13 -2.86
C TYR A 34 -9.13 -4.43 -3.76
N ILE A 35 -9.58 -3.57 -4.67
CA ILE A 35 -8.69 -2.79 -5.55
C ILE A 35 -7.79 -1.86 -4.74
N ILE A 36 -8.31 -1.21 -3.70
CA ILE A 36 -7.50 -0.34 -2.85
C ILE A 36 -6.41 -1.15 -2.12
N ARG A 37 -6.74 -2.32 -1.58
CA ARG A 37 -5.75 -3.22 -0.95
C ARG A 37 -4.65 -3.65 -1.91
N SER A 38 -5.00 -3.96 -3.15
CA SER A 38 -4.02 -4.33 -4.18
C SER A 38 -3.03 -3.18 -4.45
N LYS A 39 -3.51 -1.94 -4.52
CA LYS A 39 -2.68 -0.75 -4.69
C LYS A 39 -1.79 -0.46 -3.47
N VAL A 40 -2.32 -0.67 -2.25
CA VAL A 40 -1.52 -0.54 -1.02
C VAL A 40 -0.40 -1.59 -0.97
N THR A 41 -0.66 -2.80 -1.47
CA THR A 41 0.38 -3.83 -1.58
C THR A 41 1.54 -3.39 -2.49
N GLU A 42 1.27 -2.60 -3.52
CA GLU A 42 2.31 -2.02 -4.37
C GLU A 42 3.23 -1.06 -3.58
N LEU A 43 2.65 -0.20 -2.70
CA LEU A 43 3.43 0.67 -1.80
C LEU A 43 4.35 -0.17 -0.88
N ILE A 44 3.80 -1.23 -0.30
CA ILE A 44 4.53 -2.11 0.61
C ILE A 44 5.68 -2.81 -0.11
N ASN A 45 5.44 -3.27 -1.35
CA ASN A 45 6.47 -3.90 -2.17
C ASN A 45 7.58 -2.91 -2.56
N ALA A 46 7.22 -1.70 -2.95
CA ALA A 46 8.19 -0.64 -3.25
C ALA A 46 9.08 -0.33 -2.03
N ALA A 47 8.48 -0.22 -0.86
CA ALA A 47 9.23 -0.06 0.39
C ALA A 47 10.07 -1.30 0.74
N GLY A 48 9.54 -2.50 0.43
CA GLY A 48 10.20 -3.78 0.70
C GLY A 48 11.53 -3.96 -0.04
N VAL A 49 11.62 -3.49 -1.27
CA VAL A 49 12.88 -3.51 -2.05
C VAL A 49 13.95 -2.69 -1.34
N CYS A 50 13.60 -1.53 -0.83
CA CYS A 50 14.53 -0.66 -0.11
C CYS A 50 15.05 -1.26 1.20
N LYS A 51 14.30 -2.15 1.85
CA LYS A 51 14.76 -2.82 3.07
C LYS A 51 16.04 -3.60 2.86
N THR A 52 16.14 -4.31 1.75
CA THR A 52 17.34 -5.08 1.41
C THR A 52 18.55 -4.16 1.21
N SER A 53 18.39 -3.11 0.43
CA SER A 53 19.47 -2.14 0.17
C SER A 53 19.94 -1.43 1.45
N VAL A 54 19.00 -1.00 2.31
CA VAL A 54 19.34 -0.37 3.60
C VAL A 54 20.06 -1.37 4.53
N ALA A 55 19.60 -2.63 4.56
CA ALA A 55 20.22 -3.65 5.38
C ALA A 55 21.65 -3.99 4.91
N GLU A 56 21.87 -4.07 3.59
CA GLU A 56 23.21 -4.30 3.01
C GLU A 56 24.16 -3.13 3.30
N TYR A 57 23.68 -1.89 3.15
CA TYR A 57 24.47 -0.71 3.49
C TYR A 57 24.88 -0.75 4.96
N TYR A 58 23.91 -1.02 5.84
CA TYR A 58 24.16 -1.10 7.27
C TYR A 58 25.16 -2.21 7.65
N GLN A 59 25.05 -3.39 7.04
CA GLN A 59 25.99 -4.50 7.28
C GLN A 59 27.42 -4.17 6.83
N THR A 60 27.56 -3.39 5.75
CA THR A 60 28.88 -3.05 5.18
C THR A 60 29.53 -1.85 5.86
N LYS A 61 28.75 -0.87 6.29
CA LYS A 61 29.23 0.41 6.84
C LYS A 61 29.12 0.51 8.37
N GLY A 62 28.30 -0.32 9.00
CA GLY A 62 28.03 -0.27 10.45
C GLY A 62 27.19 0.92 10.90
N VAL A 63 26.70 1.76 9.96
CA VAL A 63 25.88 2.94 10.22
C VAL A 63 24.68 2.96 9.30
N MET A 64 23.56 3.57 9.72
CA MET A 64 22.38 3.72 8.87
C MET A 64 22.65 4.75 7.77
N PRO A 65 22.12 4.50 6.54
CA PRO A 65 22.26 5.46 5.44
C PRO A 65 21.51 6.75 5.78
N ALA A 66 22.14 7.89 5.52
CA ALA A 66 21.51 9.20 5.76
C ALA A 66 20.40 9.51 4.76
N GLY A 67 20.48 8.91 3.56
CA GLY A 67 19.54 9.19 2.48
C GLY A 67 19.41 8.07 1.45
N THR A 68 18.48 8.30 0.51
CA THR A 68 18.15 7.33 -0.56
C THR A 68 19.36 7.03 -1.45
N ALA A 69 20.15 8.05 -1.79
CA ALA A 69 21.32 7.88 -2.65
C ALA A 69 22.40 6.98 -2.02
N GLU A 70 22.61 7.08 -0.71
CA GLU A 70 23.58 6.27 -0.01
C GLU A 70 23.12 4.84 0.18
N SER A 71 21.82 4.65 0.42
CA SER A 71 21.26 3.32 0.64
C SER A 71 21.24 2.43 -0.60
N GLY A 72 21.41 2.99 -1.80
CA GLY A 72 21.25 2.26 -3.05
C GLY A 72 19.81 1.85 -3.35
N CYS A 73 18.85 2.43 -2.66
CA CYS A 73 17.44 2.21 -2.93
C CYS A 73 17.03 2.86 -4.26
N SER A 74 16.24 2.13 -5.07
CA SER A 74 15.68 2.71 -6.29
C SER A 74 14.81 3.92 -5.97
N SER A 75 14.98 4.99 -6.74
CA SER A 75 14.16 6.20 -6.68
C SER A 75 13.04 6.21 -7.71
N ASP A 76 12.67 5.06 -8.26
CA ASP A 76 11.61 4.96 -9.26
C ASP A 76 10.24 5.06 -8.60
N LYS A 77 9.38 5.87 -9.20
CA LYS A 77 7.96 5.93 -8.84
C LYS A 77 7.18 4.84 -9.57
N THR A 78 6.10 4.36 -8.96
CA THR A 78 5.14 3.48 -9.62
C THR A 78 3.85 4.22 -9.99
N ALA A 79 2.88 3.51 -10.56
CA ALA A 79 1.59 4.10 -10.91
C ALA A 79 0.80 4.63 -9.69
N ASN A 80 1.00 4.02 -8.51
CA ASN A 80 0.24 4.32 -7.28
C ASN A 80 1.13 4.88 -6.16
N SER A 81 2.46 4.95 -6.34
CA SER A 81 3.39 5.45 -5.33
C SER A 81 4.37 6.47 -5.88
N LEU A 82 4.73 7.43 -5.06
CA LEU A 82 5.91 8.26 -5.28
C LEU A 82 7.18 7.44 -5.01
N ALA A 83 8.31 7.97 -5.47
CA ALA A 83 9.61 7.35 -5.22
C ALA A 83 9.84 7.11 -3.72
N PRO A 84 10.38 5.95 -3.33
CA PRO A 84 10.78 5.71 -1.95
C PRO A 84 11.81 6.74 -1.48
N VAL A 85 11.66 7.18 -0.25
CA VAL A 85 12.60 8.10 0.41
C VAL A 85 13.17 7.41 1.64
N VAL A 86 14.49 7.32 1.71
CA VAL A 86 15.21 6.82 2.89
C VAL A 86 15.71 8.00 3.69
N THR A 87 15.49 8.00 4.98
CA THR A 87 15.97 9.02 5.91
C THR A 87 16.44 8.34 7.18
N THR A 88 17.74 8.39 7.45
CA THR A 88 18.36 7.77 8.64
C THR A 88 18.00 6.28 8.80
N GLY A 89 17.93 5.56 7.68
CA GLY A 89 17.55 4.14 7.63
C GLY A 89 16.05 3.86 7.63
N ASP A 90 15.21 4.84 7.92
CA ASP A 90 13.74 4.71 7.79
C ASP A 90 13.33 4.86 6.34
N ILE A 91 12.44 4.00 5.87
CA ILE A 91 11.96 3.97 4.49
C ILE A 91 10.55 4.51 4.46
N LYS A 92 10.32 5.59 3.73
CA LYS A 92 9.01 6.18 3.51
C LYS A 92 8.59 6.02 2.05
N VAL A 93 7.38 5.54 1.81
CA VAL A 93 6.74 5.54 0.49
C VAL A 93 5.40 6.25 0.60
N THR A 94 5.24 7.30 -0.18
CA THR A 94 4.02 8.12 -0.20
C THR A 94 3.11 7.65 -1.32
N ALA A 95 1.82 7.48 -1.05
CA ALA A 95 0.82 7.18 -2.06
C ALA A 95 0.70 8.33 -3.06
N ASP A 96 0.59 8.02 -4.36
CA ASP A 96 0.28 9.04 -5.36
C ASP A 96 -1.13 9.61 -5.13
N LYS A 97 -1.38 10.83 -5.64
CA LYS A 97 -2.63 11.58 -5.41
C LYS A 97 -3.89 10.77 -5.72
N GLY A 98 -3.86 9.96 -6.78
CA GLY A 98 -5.00 9.12 -7.17
C GLY A 98 -5.33 8.04 -6.15
N LEU A 99 -4.34 7.45 -5.49
CA LEU A 99 -4.53 6.48 -4.43
C LEU A 99 -4.82 7.18 -3.08
N ALA A 100 -4.15 8.29 -2.80
CA ALA A 100 -4.35 9.05 -1.57
C ALA A 100 -5.81 9.47 -1.38
N THR A 101 -6.49 9.95 -2.43
CA THR A 101 -7.91 10.31 -2.37
C THR A 101 -8.85 9.13 -2.10
N GLN A 102 -8.47 7.91 -2.46
CA GLN A 102 -9.25 6.70 -2.18
C GLN A 102 -9.04 6.17 -0.75
N LEU A 103 -7.88 6.46 -0.16
CA LEU A 103 -7.49 5.97 1.15
C LEU A 103 -7.96 6.85 2.32
N THR A 104 -8.21 8.14 2.07
CA THR A 104 -8.75 9.05 3.08
C THR A 104 -9.71 10.04 2.46
N SER A 105 -10.63 10.53 3.28
CA SER A 105 -11.38 11.75 3.01
C SER A 105 -10.55 13.04 3.27
N ALA A 106 -9.29 12.92 3.67
CA ALA A 106 -8.38 14.02 3.96
C ALA A 106 -7.18 14.02 3.00
N ALA A 107 -6.98 15.15 2.32
CA ALA A 107 -6.09 15.35 1.17
C ALA A 107 -4.59 15.51 1.49
N SER A 108 -4.04 14.87 2.50
CA SER A 108 -2.60 14.96 2.77
C SER A 108 -1.96 13.58 2.76
N GLY A 109 -0.91 13.47 1.96
CA GLY A 109 -0.09 12.33 1.62
C GLY A 109 -0.14 11.17 2.61
N LEU A 110 -0.64 10.04 2.14
CA LEU A 110 -0.63 8.80 2.90
C LEU A 110 0.73 8.17 2.76
N ASP A 111 1.43 8.18 3.86
CA ASP A 111 2.77 7.64 3.96
C ASP A 111 2.72 6.25 4.57
N PHE A 112 3.36 5.31 3.89
CA PHE A 112 3.69 4.01 4.42
C PHE A 112 5.16 4.02 4.84
N PHE A 113 5.44 3.57 6.06
CA PHE A 113 6.78 3.54 6.59
C PHE A 113 7.24 2.12 6.90
N TYR A 114 8.51 1.83 6.60
CA TYR A 114 9.29 0.81 7.28
C TYR A 114 10.35 1.48 8.15
N LYS A 115 10.34 1.16 9.43
CA LYS A 115 11.32 1.62 10.39
C LYS A 115 12.18 0.46 10.88
N ALA A 116 13.48 0.63 10.81
CA ALA A 116 14.42 -0.38 11.32
C ALA A 116 14.33 -0.48 12.83
N GLY A 117 14.03 -1.67 13.33
CA GLY A 117 14.04 -1.98 14.77
C GLY A 117 15.38 -2.53 15.19
N CYS A 118 16.05 -1.83 16.07
CA CYS A 118 17.32 -2.24 16.65
C CYS A 118 17.16 -2.62 18.12
N PRO A 119 18.03 -3.47 18.69
CA PRO A 119 17.90 -3.93 20.07
C PRO A 119 17.99 -2.80 21.12
N THR A 120 18.57 -1.66 20.76
CA THR A 120 18.66 -0.47 21.61
C THR A 120 17.87 0.69 21.03
N VAL A 121 17.01 1.29 21.83
CA VAL A 121 16.18 2.44 21.46
C VAL A 121 17.09 3.62 21.09
N GLY A 122 17.04 4.04 19.82
CA GLY A 122 17.63 5.32 19.39
C GLY A 122 18.74 5.28 18.35
N ALA A 123 19.49 4.20 18.20
CA ALA A 123 20.49 4.07 17.13
C ALA A 123 20.88 2.61 16.91
N CYS A 124 20.81 2.16 15.67
CA CYS A 124 21.43 0.90 15.26
C CYS A 124 22.94 1.12 15.15
N THR A 125 23.65 1.14 16.25
CA THR A 125 25.11 1.22 16.24
C THR A 125 25.69 -0.15 16.57
N GLY A 126 26.29 -0.81 15.58
CA GLY A 126 27.02 -2.06 15.76
C GLY A 126 26.20 -3.34 15.97
N ALA A 127 24.87 -3.27 16.07
CA ALA A 127 23.99 -4.43 16.17
C ALA A 127 23.22 -4.63 14.86
N ALA A 128 22.97 -5.87 14.45
CA ALA A 128 22.16 -6.15 13.25
C ALA A 128 20.73 -5.61 13.42
N ILE A 129 20.12 -5.21 12.30
CA ILE A 129 18.68 -4.88 12.26
C ILE A 129 17.91 -6.13 12.68
N ALA A 130 17.23 -6.08 13.84
CA ALA A 130 16.51 -7.21 14.39
C ALA A 130 15.16 -7.44 13.69
N GLN A 131 14.46 -6.36 13.38
CA GLN A 131 13.15 -6.41 12.75
C GLN A 131 12.81 -5.09 12.05
N TRP A 132 11.72 -5.09 11.27
CA TRP A 132 11.20 -3.92 10.60
C TRP A 132 9.78 -3.67 11.09
N PHE A 133 9.53 -2.48 11.60
CA PHE A 133 8.19 -2.03 11.98
C PHE A 133 7.51 -1.34 10.81
N CYS A 134 6.21 -1.55 10.66
CA CYS A 134 5.40 -0.91 9.62
C CYS A 134 4.02 -0.46 10.13
N ASP A 135 3.76 -0.57 11.42
CA ASP A 135 2.51 -0.15 12.03
C ASP A 135 2.46 1.38 12.29
N ALA A 136 1.27 1.89 12.62
CA ALA A 136 1.08 3.31 12.90
C ALA A 136 1.80 3.75 14.20
N THR A 137 1.98 2.83 15.16
CA THR A 137 2.51 3.14 16.49
C THR A 137 4.03 3.25 16.48
N ASN A 138 4.71 2.28 15.86
CA ASN A 138 6.17 2.20 15.89
C ASN A 138 6.83 2.85 14.66
N ALA A 139 6.21 2.74 13.49
CA ALA A 139 6.75 3.27 12.23
C ALA A 139 6.13 4.59 11.81
N GLY A 140 4.95 4.96 12.32
CA GLY A 140 4.23 6.18 11.93
C GLY A 140 3.48 6.05 10.60
N THR A 141 3.20 4.83 10.17
CA THR A 141 2.36 4.57 8.98
C THR A 141 0.97 5.15 9.19
N ASN A 142 0.50 5.99 8.27
CA ASN A 142 -0.83 6.62 8.35
C ASN A 142 -1.85 6.06 7.36
N VAL A 143 -1.52 4.95 6.68
CA VAL A 143 -2.47 4.17 5.89
C VAL A 143 -3.47 3.49 6.82
N MET A 144 -4.77 3.54 6.49
CA MET A 144 -5.81 2.92 7.32
C MET A 144 -5.57 1.43 7.53
N ASN A 145 -5.68 0.96 8.77
CA ASN A 145 -5.44 -0.43 9.17
C ASN A 145 -6.21 -1.46 8.35
N LYS A 146 -7.44 -1.13 7.89
CA LYS A 146 -8.23 -2.06 7.07
C LYS A 146 -7.58 -2.45 5.74
N TYR A 147 -6.67 -1.62 5.23
CA TYR A 147 -5.96 -1.86 3.97
C TYR A 147 -4.57 -2.44 4.17
N LEU A 148 -4.03 -2.38 5.39
CA LEU A 148 -2.72 -2.94 5.71
C LEU A 148 -2.78 -4.48 5.87
N PRO A 149 -1.68 -5.19 5.57
CA PRO A 149 -1.54 -6.60 5.91
C PRO A 149 -1.51 -6.81 7.43
N ALA A 150 -1.80 -8.01 7.87
CA ALA A 150 -1.85 -8.35 9.30
C ALA A 150 -0.54 -8.05 10.05
N THR A 151 0.59 -8.12 9.36
CA THR A 151 1.93 -7.85 9.91
C THR A 151 2.22 -6.36 10.16
N CYS A 152 1.41 -5.46 9.60
CA CYS A 152 1.56 -4.00 9.72
C CYS A 152 0.37 -3.31 10.43
N ARG A 153 -0.47 -4.07 11.12
CA ARG A 153 -1.65 -3.56 11.85
C ARG A 153 -1.35 -3.32 13.32
#